data_c0a3c1651770804999b266ff1374d7bd
#
_entry.id   c0a3c1651770804999b266ff1374d7bd
#
_cell.length_a   1.000
_cell.length_b   1.000
_cell.length_c   1.000
_cell.angle_alpha   90.00
_cell.angle_beta   90.00
_cell.angle_gamma   90.00
#
_symmetry.space_group_name_H-M   'P 1'
#
loop_
_entity.id
_entity.type
_entity.pdbx_description
1 polymer ?
#
loop_
_entity_poly.entity_id
_entity_poly.type
_entity_poly.pdbx_seq_one_letter_code
_entity_poly.pdbx_strand_id
1 'polypeptide(L)'
;MLTENPTTILFITGAFVSNKCWDEWKTFFESKGYKTLAPAWPYKDAPAEVLRKRHPDPQIASLRLHQLIEHFENIAKNLPQKPIVIGHSIGGLTAQILLQRNLVAAAIAIHSVPPQGIITFKFSFLKAGWGPLGFFTSTKKTFLMSFSQWQYAFTNGMPEEWQEKAYFDSVIPESKLIVRDTITSAAKVDFHVPHQPLLLIAGSTDHTIPESLNYSNYKKYTDKNSITDFKVFPERNHFVLNQPGWQEIAVYIQDWINKLPV
;
A
#
# COMPACT_ATOMS: atom_id res chain seq x y z
N MET A 1 4.23 -28.10 25.71
CA MET A 1 4.68 -27.34 24.53
C MET A 1 3.97 -26.01 24.60
N LEU A 2 4.69 -24.94 24.88
CA LEU A 2 4.15 -23.58 24.77
C LEU A 2 3.93 -23.34 23.28
N THR A 3 2.67 -23.21 22.86
CA THR A 3 2.34 -22.81 21.49
C THR A 3 2.89 -21.40 21.32
N GLU A 4 3.95 -21.24 20.54
CA GLU A 4 4.38 -19.92 20.12
C GLU A 4 3.17 -19.20 19.52
N ASN A 5 2.94 -17.96 19.98
CA ASN A 5 1.85 -17.16 19.41
C ASN A 5 2.08 -17.02 17.91
N PRO A 6 1.11 -17.36 17.05
CA PRO A 6 1.30 -17.27 15.61
C PRO A 6 1.66 -15.84 15.20
N THR A 7 2.63 -15.73 14.28
CA THR A 7 3.08 -14.45 13.75
C THR A 7 1.91 -13.67 13.15
N THR A 8 1.84 -12.39 13.47
CA THR A 8 0.79 -11.51 12.95
C THR A 8 1.24 -10.84 11.66
N ILE A 9 0.39 -10.91 10.62
CA ILE A 9 0.52 -10.10 9.41
C ILE A 9 -0.41 -8.89 9.54
N LEU A 10 0.17 -7.70 9.45
CA LEU A 10 -0.56 -6.43 9.44
C LEU A 10 -0.60 -5.90 8.00
N PHE A 11 -1.79 -5.86 7.43
CA PHE A 11 -2.03 -5.31 6.09
C PHE A 11 -2.30 -3.82 6.15
N ILE A 12 -1.66 -3.05 5.26
CA ILE A 12 -1.85 -1.61 5.13
C ILE A 12 -2.31 -1.28 3.71
N THR A 13 -3.54 -0.80 3.60
CA THR A 13 -4.18 -0.46 2.32
C THR A 13 -3.54 0.79 1.71
N GLY A 14 -3.64 0.91 0.38
CA GLY A 14 -3.34 2.13 -0.37
C GLY A 14 -4.45 3.18 -0.30
N ALA A 15 -4.23 4.30 -0.98
CA ALA A 15 -5.25 5.34 -1.18
C ALA A 15 -6.35 4.87 -2.13
N PHE A 16 -7.52 5.47 -2.05
CA PHE A 16 -8.69 5.32 -2.92
C PHE A 16 -9.44 3.98 -2.82
N VAL A 17 -8.93 3.02 -2.05
CA VAL A 17 -9.55 1.71 -1.90
C VAL A 17 -9.82 1.38 -0.42
N SER A 18 -10.89 0.62 -0.19
CA SER A 18 -11.24 0.14 1.14
C SER A 18 -10.25 -0.94 1.61
N ASN A 19 -10.04 -1.05 2.93
CA ASN A 19 -9.27 -2.14 3.54
C ASN A 19 -9.86 -3.54 3.26
N LYS A 20 -11.10 -3.62 2.77
CA LYS A 20 -11.72 -4.87 2.30
C LYS A 20 -10.99 -5.52 1.12
N CYS A 21 -10.15 -4.77 0.40
CA CYS A 21 -9.28 -5.34 -0.64
C CYS A 21 -8.34 -6.44 -0.10
N TRP A 22 -8.16 -6.54 1.21
CA TRP A 22 -7.34 -7.56 1.86
C TRP A 22 -8.12 -8.80 2.34
N ASP A 23 -9.45 -8.85 2.21
CA ASP A 23 -10.25 -9.95 2.81
C ASP A 23 -9.84 -11.33 2.26
N GLU A 24 -9.61 -11.47 0.95
CA GLU A 24 -9.12 -12.72 0.37
C GLU A 24 -7.66 -13.04 0.78
N TRP A 25 -6.81 -12.02 0.90
CA TRP A 25 -5.45 -12.16 1.39
C TRP A 25 -5.41 -12.62 2.85
N LYS A 26 -6.28 -12.08 3.69
CA LYS A 26 -6.43 -12.54 5.08
C LYS A 26 -6.75 -14.03 5.12
N THR A 27 -7.80 -14.44 4.39
CA THR A 27 -8.19 -15.86 4.29
C THR A 27 -7.02 -16.74 3.83
N PHE A 28 -6.25 -16.30 2.82
CA PHE A 28 -5.08 -17.01 2.34
C PHE A 28 -4.03 -17.19 3.45
N PHE A 29 -3.60 -16.13 4.11
CA PHE A 29 -2.55 -16.22 5.12
C PHE A 29 -3.03 -16.89 6.42
N GLU A 30 -4.30 -16.73 6.79
CA GLU A 30 -4.90 -17.46 7.93
C GLU A 30 -4.90 -18.98 7.67
N SER A 31 -5.14 -19.42 6.44
CA SER A 31 -5.01 -20.83 6.06
C SER A 31 -3.59 -21.39 6.18
N LYS A 32 -2.58 -20.51 6.27
CA LYS A 32 -1.16 -20.82 6.46
C LYS A 32 -0.71 -20.68 7.92
N GLY A 33 -1.63 -20.42 8.85
CA GLY A 33 -1.34 -20.35 10.28
C GLY A 33 -0.95 -18.97 10.81
N TYR A 34 -1.02 -17.92 10.01
CA TYR A 34 -0.80 -16.54 10.47
C TYR A 34 -2.04 -15.98 11.15
N LYS A 35 -1.85 -15.07 12.09
CA LYS A 35 -2.89 -14.10 12.47
C LYS A 35 -2.89 -12.94 11.49
N THR A 36 -4.04 -12.40 11.14
CA THR A 36 -4.12 -11.29 10.19
C THR A 36 -4.93 -10.11 10.73
N LEU A 37 -4.47 -8.92 10.42
CA LEU A 37 -5.13 -7.66 10.70
C LEU A 37 -5.10 -6.77 9.45
N ALA A 38 -6.24 -6.22 9.08
CA ALA A 38 -6.37 -5.24 7.99
C ALA A 38 -7.23 -4.06 8.48
N PRO A 39 -6.73 -3.23 9.42
CA PRO A 39 -7.51 -2.13 9.96
C PRO A 39 -7.77 -1.06 8.89
N ALA A 40 -8.93 -0.43 8.98
CA ALA A 40 -9.24 0.73 8.16
C ALA A 40 -8.34 1.93 8.55
N TRP A 41 -8.12 2.84 7.61
CA TRP A 41 -7.54 4.13 7.91
C TRP A 41 -8.48 4.96 8.79
N PRO A 42 -7.97 5.92 9.55
CA PRO A 42 -8.83 6.82 10.32
C PRO A 42 -9.95 7.42 9.46
N TYR A 43 -11.16 7.44 10.01
CA TYR A 43 -12.41 7.92 9.38
C TYR A 43 -12.95 7.08 8.20
N LYS A 44 -12.29 5.98 7.84
CA LYS A 44 -12.68 5.12 6.70
C LYS A 44 -13.23 3.75 7.10
N ASP A 45 -13.56 3.56 8.36
CA ASP A 45 -14.16 2.31 8.85
C ASP A 45 -15.66 2.26 8.54
N ALA A 46 -15.98 2.07 7.26
CA ALA A 46 -17.34 1.89 6.75
C ALA A 46 -17.29 1.22 5.35
N PRO A 47 -18.38 0.62 4.88
CA PRO A 47 -18.50 0.11 3.52
C PRO A 47 -18.22 1.19 2.46
N ALA A 48 -17.64 0.79 1.33
CA ALA A 48 -17.26 1.73 0.27
C ALA A 48 -18.45 2.59 -0.22
N GLU A 49 -19.63 2.02 -0.35
CA GLU A 49 -20.85 2.74 -0.72
C GLU A 49 -21.20 3.85 0.28
N VAL A 50 -21.08 3.56 1.59
CA VAL A 50 -21.35 4.54 2.66
C VAL A 50 -20.34 5.68 2.59
N LEU A 51 -19.05 5.37 2.41
CA LEU A 51 -17.99 6.38 2.28
C LEU A 51 -18.20 7.26 1.05
N ARG A 52 -18.61 6.68 -0.09
CA ARG A 52 -18.94 7.46 -1.29
C ARG A 52 -20.12 8.40 -1.08
N LYS A 53 -21.17 7.97 -0.37
CA LYS A 53 -22.32 8.84 -0.04
C LYS A 53 -21.95 10.02 0.86
N ARG A 54 -20.87 9.88 1.65
CA ARG A 54 -20.33 10.98 2.50
C ARG A 54 -19.49 11.98 1.72
N HIS A 55 -19.15 11.70 0.45
CA HIS A 55 -18.34 12.61 -0.37
C HIS A 55 -19.10 13.92 -0.71
N PRO A 56 -18.46 15.13 -0.50
CA PRO A 56 -17.15 15.36 0.08
C PRO A 56 -17.15 15.27 1.61
N ASP A 57 -16.27 14.43 2.17
CA ASP A 57 -16.15 14.19 3.62
C ASP A 57 -15.01 15.03 4.21
N PRO A 58 -15.31 15.99 5.13
CA PRO A 58 -14.30 16.86 5.73
C PRO A 58 -13.33 16.13 6.67
N GLN A 59 -13.76 15.05 7.34
CA GLN A 59 -12.90 14.30 8.24
C GLN A 59 -11.84 13.53 7.43
N ILE A 60 -12.25 12.81 6.39
CA ILE A 60 -11.32 12.16 5.47
C ILE A 60 -10.43 13.20 4.80
N ALA A 61 -10.98 14.34 4.36
CA ALA A 61 -10.20 15.39 3.70
C ALA A 61 -9.10 15.98 4.58
N SER A 62 -9.27 15.99 5.92
CA SER A 62 -8.29 16.51 6.87
C SER A 62 -7.11 15.56 7.14
N LEU A 63 -7.23 14.29 6.76
CA LEU A 63 -6.23 13.27 7.08
C LEU A 63 -4.89 13.55 6.40
N ARG A 64 -3.80 13.46 7.18
CA ARG A 64 -2.41 13.66 6.76
C ARG A 64 -1.62 12.36 6.82
N LEU A 65 -0.53 12.28 6.07
CA LEU A 65 0.32 11.08 6.03
C LEU A 65 0.92 10.74 7.42
N HIS A 66 1.34 11.73 8.20
CA HIS A 66 1.88 11.48 9.53
C HIS A 66 0.84 10.84 10.47
N GLN A 67 -0.43 11.26 10.39
CA GLN A 67 -1.52 10.67 11.18
C GLN A 67 -1.80 9.21 10.79
N LEU A 68 -1.71 8.91 9.49
CA LEU A 68 -1.80 7.53 9.00
C LEU A 68 -0.64 6.68 9.53
N ILE A 69 0.59 7.19 9.46
CA ILE A 69 1.78 6.49 9.97
C ILE A 69 1.63 6.25 11.48
N GLU A 70 1.26 7.26 12.26
CA GLU A 70 1.04 7.14 13.71
C GLU A 70 -0.05 6.12 14.05
N HIS A 71 -1.14 6.06 13.27
CA HIS A 71 -2.19 5.07 13.45
C HIS A 71 -1.65 3.64 13.35
N PHE A 72 -0.90 3.31 12.30
CA PHE A 72 -0.32 1.98 12.11
C PHE A 72 0.85 1.70 13.04
N GLU A 73 1.62 2.70 13.41
CA GLU A 73 2.66 2.61 14.44
C GLU A 73 2.07 2.20 15.79
N ASN A 74 0.98 2.83 16.21
CA ASN A 74 0.28 2.48 17.44
C ASN A 74 -0.27 1.06 17.40
N ILE A 75 -0.82 0.63 16.27
CA ILE A 75 -1.27 -0.76 16.10
C ILE A 75 -0.09 -1.72 16.25
N ALA A 76 1.02 -1.48 15.53
CA ALA A 76 2.19 -2.36 15.60
C ALA A 76 2.79 -2.45 17.00
N LYS A 77 2.86 -1.33 17.74
CA LYS A 77 3.38 -1.28 19.11
C LYS A 77 2.52 -2.03 20.13
N ASN A 78 1.20 -2.10 19.89
CA ASN A 78 0.27 -2.77 20.79
C ASN A 78 0.14 -4.28 20.50
N LEU A 79 0.83 -4.81 19.52
CA LEU A 79 0.88 -6.24 19.25
C LEU A 79 1.88 -6.93 20.22
N PRO A 80 1.62 -8.18 20.62
CA PRO A 80 2.53 -8.93 21.51
C PRO A 80 3.94 -9.11 20.94
N GLN A 81 4.04 -9.16 19.60
CA GLN A 81 5.30 -9.30 18.85
C GLN A 81 5.27 -8.36 17.65
N LYS A 82 6.45 -7.97 17.15
CA LYS A 82 6.56 -7.18 15.91
C LYS A 82 5.87 -7.92 14.77
N PRO A 83 4.91 -7.29 14.07
CA PRO A 83 4.23 -7.93 12.95
C PRO A 83 5.13 -7.99 11.70
N ILE A 84 4.79 -8.89 10.77
CA ILE A 84 5.16 -8.74 9.37
C ILE A 84 4.15 -7.76 8.77
N VAL A 85 4.63 -6.73 8.07
CA VAL A 85 3.75 -5.74 7.43
C VAL A 85 3.72 -5.96 5.93
N ILE A 86 2.51 -6.07 5.36
CA ILE A 86 2.29 -6.10 3.91
C ILE A 86 1.50 -4.85 3.54
N GLY A 87 2.14 -3.92 2.83
CA GLY A 87 1.53 -2.64 2.45
C GLY A 87 1.43 -2.47 0.94
N HIS A 88 0.33 -1.89 0.48
CA HIS A 88 0.10 -1.56 -0.93
C HIS A 88 0.10 -0.05 -1.14
N SER A 89 0.75 0.44 -2.20
CA SER A 89 0.74 1.86 -2.59
C SER A 89 1.23 2.79 -1.45
N ILE A 90 0.43 3.71 -0.93
CA ILE A 90 0.75 4.50 0.28
C ILE A 90 0.96 3.59 1.50
N GLY A 91 0.25 2.47 1.59
CA GLY A 91 0.50 1.45 2.60
C GLY A 91 1.90 0.82 2.48
N GLY A 92 2.43 0.66 1.27
CA GLY A 92 3.80 0.23 1.02
C GLY A 92 4.85 1.25 1.49
N LEU A 93 4.60 2.54 1.28
CA LEU A 93 5.42 3.61 1.86
C LEU A 93 5.36 3.58 3.40
N THR A 94 4.16 3.42 3.96
CA THR A 94 3.98 3.29 5.41
C THR A 94 4.75 2.09 5.96
N ALA A 95 4.71 0.94 5.28
CA ALA A 95 5.48 -0.26 5.66
C ALA A 95 6.99 0.01 5.70
N GLN A 96 7.54 0.72 4.72
CA GLN A 96 8.95 1.13 4.69
C GLN A 96 9.30 2.07 5.86
N ILE A 97 8.40 2.99 6.21
CA ILE A 97 8.62 3.91 7.35
C ILE A 97 8.58 3.15 8.69
N LEU A 98 7.63 2.21 8.87
CA LEU A 98 7.57 1.37 10.08
C LEU A 98 8.79 0.46 10.20
N LEU A 99 9.30 -0.06 9.07
CA LEU A 99 10.54 -0.84 9.00
C LEU A 99 11.73 -0.03 9.52
N GLN A 100 11.92 1.20 9.00
CA GLN A 100 12.98 2.10 9.46
C GLN A 100 12.87 2.42 10.96
N ARG A 101 11.66 2.52 11.49
CA ARG A 101 11.42 2.73 12.94
C ARG A 101 11.60 1.47 13.77
N ASN A 102 12.02 0.36 13.17
CA ASN A 102 12.21 -0.95 13.82
C ASN A 102 10.95 -1.47 14.54
N LEU A 103 9.78 -1.22 13.99
CA LEU A 103 8.48 -1.60 14.55
C LEU A 103 7.92 -2.90 13.97
N VAL A 104 8.59 -3.47 12.98
CA VAL A 104 8.13 -4.66 12.25
C VAL A 104 9.22 -5.71 12.17
N ALA A 105 8.85 -6.99 12.03
CA ALA A 105 9.77 -8.10 11.85
C ALA A 105 10.25 -8.23 10.41
N ALA A 106 9.41 -7.88 9.45
CA ALA A 106 9.72 -7.78 8.02
C ALA A 106 8.68 -6.86 7.37
N ALA A 107 9.02 -6.29 6.21
CA ALA A 107 8.09 -5.49 5.41
C ALA A 107 8.03 -5.96 3.96
N ILE A 108 6.82 -6.00 3.41
CA ILE A 108 6.55 -6.23 2.01
C ILE A 108 5.82 -5.00 1.46
N ALA A 109 6.42 -4.34 0.47
CA ALA A 109 5.92 -3.10 -0.13
C ALA A 109 5.49 -3.38 -1.57
N ILE A 110 4.17 -3.60 -1.76
CA ILE A 110 3.57 -3.94 -3.06
C ILE A 110 3.21 -2.64 -3.79
N HIS A 111 3.73 -2.44 -5.00
CA HIS A 111 3.46 -1.25 -5.83
C HIS A 111 3.57 0.05 -5.03
N SER A 112 4.62 0.15 -4.23
CA SER A 112 4.77 1.17 -3.19
C SER A 112 4.95 2.56 -3.78
N VAL A 113 4.22 3.53 -3.21
CA VAL A 113 4.61 4.94 -3.36
C VAL A 113 6.05 5.08 -2.85
N PRO A 114 6.95 5.70 -3.63
CA PRO A 114 8.36 5.81 -3.23
C PRO A 114 8.52 6.81 -2.08
N PRO A 115 9.51 6.60 -1.20
CA PRO A 115 9.94 7.62 -0.25
C PRO A 115 10.40 8.91 -0.93
N GLN A 116 10.44 10.00 -0.16
CA GLN A 116 10.87 11.32 -0.62
C GLN A 116 12.24 11.26 -1.32
N GLY A 117 12.37 11.97 -2.45
CA GLY A 117 13.60 12.10 -3.21
C GLY A 117 13.77 11.09 -4.34
N ILE A 118 12.83 10.17 -4.51
CA ILE A 118 12.77 9.28 -5.66
C ILE A 118 11.73 9.85 -6.63
N ILE A 119 12.19 10.23 -7.82
CA ILE A 119 11.39 10.98 -8.80
C ILE A 119 11.28 10.22 -10.11
N THR A 120 10.14 10.34 -10.77
CA THR A 120 9.93 9.87 -12.14
C THR A 120 9.19 10.93 -12.96
N PHE A 121 9.51 10.99 -14.25
CA PHE A 121 8.81 11.80 -15.24
C PHE A 121 7.96 10.96 -16.19
N LYS A 122 7.69 9.69 -15.84
CA LYS A 122 6.81 8.84 -16.66
C LYS A 122 5.42 9.47 -16.77
N PHE A 123 4.94 9.58 -18.00
CA PHE A 123 3.65 10.20 -18.30
C PHE A 123 2.49 9.51 -17.56
N SER A 124 2.52 8.18 -17.47
CA SER A 124 1.47 7.42 -16.76
C SER A 124 1.36 7.85 -15.29
N PHE A 125 2.49 7.97 -14.57
CA PHE A 125 2.54 8.44 -13.19
C PHE A 125 1.99 9.86 -13.06
N LEU A 126 2.45 10.78 -13.90
CA LEU A 126 2.01 12.17 -13.87
C LEU A 126 0.50 12.29 -14.15
N LYS A 127 0.00 11.55 -15.13
CA LYS A 127 -1.43 11.52 -15.49
C LYS A 127 -2.28 10.91 -14.37
N ALA A 128 -1.86 9.79 -13.77
CA ALA A 128 -2.56 9.16 -12.66
C ALA A 128 -2.60 10.04 -11.41
N GLY A 129 -1.50 10.74 -11.10
CA GLY A 129 -1.36 11.59 -9.91
C GLY A 129 -2.00 12.99 -10.03
N TRP A 130 -2.25 13.49 -11.23
CA TRP A 130 -2.68 14.88 -11.45
C TRP A 130 -3.98 15.23 -10.72
N GLY A 131 -5.02 14.41 -10.90
CA GLY A 131 -6.31 14.59 -10.23
C GLY A 131 -6.21 14.49 -8.71
N PRO A 132 -5.67 13.38 -8.18
CA PRO A 132 -5.47 13.17 -6.74
C PRO A 132 -4.66 14.25 -6.03
N LEU A 133 -3.59 14.75 -6.63
CA LEU A 133 -2.81 15.87 -6.09
C LEU A 133 -3.64 17.14 -5.98
N GLY A 134 -4.52 17.39 -6.94
CA GLY A 134 -5.54 18.44 -6.90
C GLY A 134 -4.99 19.81 -6.53
N PHE A 135 -3.81 20.22 -7.06
CA PHE A 135 -3.10 21.44 -6.66
C PHE A 135 -3.94 22.72 -6.74
N PHE A 136 -4.86 22.76 -7.69
CA PHE A 136 -5.75 23.92 -7.92
C PHE A 136 -7.15 23.74 -7.30
N THR A 137 -7.34 22.75 -6.44
CA THR A 137 -8.65 22.46 -5.83
C THR A 137 -8.57 22.50 -4.30
N SER A 138 -9.71 22.77 -3.65
CA SER A 138 -9.78 22.85 -2.20
C SER A 138 -9.36 21.55 -1.52
N THR A 139 -8.46 21.64 -0.53
CA THR A 139 -8.06 20.54 0.33
C THR A 139 -9.08 20.21 1.43
N LYS A 140 -10.08 21.09 1.65
CA LYS A 140 -11.18 20.83 2.57
C LYS A 140 -12.21 19.82 2.05
N LYS A 141 -12.06 19.40 0.78
CA LYS A 141 -12.92 18.42 0.12
C LYS A 141 -12.10 17.21 -0.31
N THR A 142 -12.61 16.03 -0.02
CA THR A 142 -12.04 14.77 -0.54
C THR A 142 -11.98 14.75 -2.07
N PHE A 143 -11.11 13.93 -2.61
CA PHE A 143 -11.11 13.56 -4.02
C PHE A 143 -11.78 12.20 -4.17
N LEU A 144 -12.74 12.09 -5.06
CA LEU A 144 -13.33 10.82 -5.48
C LEU A 144 -12.95 10.58 -6.93
N MET A 145 -12.29 9.47 -7.18
CA MET A 145 -11.83 9.09 -8.52
C MET A 145 -13.03 8.78 -9.40
N SER A 146 -13.07 9.33 -10.62
CA SER A 146 -14.07 8.95 -11.61
C SER A 146 -13.79 7.56 -12.18
N PHE A 147 -14.78 6.93 -12.80
CA PHE A 147 -14.59 5.61 -13.42
C PHE A 147 -13.49 5.62 -14.49
N SER A 148 -13.42 6.63 -15.33
CA SER A 148 -12.38 6.74 -16.36
C SER A 148 -10.97 6.93 -15.76
N GLN A 149 -10.86 7.63 -14.63
CA GLN A 149 -9.59 7.74 -13.90
C GLN A 149 -9.19 6.39 -13.27
N TRP A 150 -10.16 5.65 -12.73
CA TRP A 150 -9.97 4.31 -12.19
C TRP A 150 -9.51 3.32 -13.26
N GLN A 151 -10.18 3.30 -14.40
CA GLN A 151 -9.80 2.47 -15.56
C GLN A 151 -8.35 2.72 -15.97
N TYR A 152 -7.94 3.98 -16.04
CA TYR A 152 -6.58 4.33 -16.42
C TYR A 152 -5.54 4.03 -15.35
N ALA A 153 -5.80 4.42 -14.10
CA ALA A 153 -4.80 4.44 -13.05
C ALA A 153 -4.66 3.10 -12.32
N PHE A 154 -5.76 2.35 -12.14
CA PHE A 154 -5.78 1.15 -11.32
C PHE A 154 -6.02 -0.13 -12.12
N THR A 155 -6.99 -0.13 -13.03
CA THR A 155 -7.50 -1.37 -13.65
C THR A 155 -7.21 -1.46 -15.14
N ASN A 156 -6.22 -0.69 -15.62
CA ASN A 156 -5.79 -0.75 -17.01
C ASN A 156 -5.47 -2.18 -17.45
N GLY A 157 -5.92 -2.54 -18.66
CA GLY A 157 -5.74 -3.89 -19.22
C GLY A 157 -6.71 -4.96 -18.72
N MET A 158 -7.59 -4.66 -17.76
CA MET A 158 -8.66 -5.57 -17.36
C MET A 158 -9.90 -5.43 -18.25
N PRO A 159 -10.74 -6.48 -18.37
CA PRO A 159 -12.05 -6.37 -19.02
C PRO A 159 -12.92 -5.30 -18.35
N GLU A 160 -13.72 -4.56 -19.13
CA GLU A 160 -14.50 -3.43 -18.63
C GLU A 160 -15.49 -3.81 -17.53
N GLU A 161 -16.17 -4.94 -17.67
CA GLU A 161 -17.10 -5.48 -16.64
C GLU A 161 -16.41 -5.67 -15.28
N TRP A 162 -15.15 -6.14 -15.30
CA TRP A 162 -14.36 -6.32 -14.08
C TRP A 162 -13.88 -4.99 -13.50
N GLN A 163 -13.54 -4.03 -14.38
CA GLN A 163 -13.18 -2.68 -13.96
C GLN A 163 -14.35 -1.98 -13.28
N GLU A 164 -15.55 -2.13 -13.83
CA GLU A 164 -16.78 -1.56 -13.29
C GLU A 164 -17.13 -2.17 -11.93
N LYS A 165 -17.12 -3.51 -11.84
CA LYS A 165 -17.33 -4.20 -10.57
C LYS A 165 -16.32 -3.75 -9.50
N ALA A 166 -15.04 -3.73 -9.84
CA ALA A 166 -13.97 -3.31 -8.93
C ALA A 166 -14.15 -1.85 -8.48
N TYR A 167 -14.63 -0.96 -9.36
CA TYR A 167 -14.91 0.44 -9.03
C TYR A 167 -15.99 0.56 -7.96
N PHE A 168 -17.13 -0.11 -8.16
CA PHE A 168 -18.24 -0.03 -7.21
C PHE A 168 -17.94 -0.73 -5.89
N ASP A 169 -17.17 -1.79 -5.89
CA ASP A 169 -16.83 -2.54 -4.68
C ASP A 169 -15.74 -1.85 -3.84
N SER A 170 -14.78 -1.15 -4.49
CA SER A 170 -13.53 -0.78 -3.83
C SER A 170 -13.32 0.72 -3.66
N VAL A 171 -13.76 1.54 -4.63
CA VAL A 171 -13.37 2.97 -4.67
C VAL A 171 -14.03 3.76 -3.56
N ILE A 172 -13.21 4.50 -2.81
CA ILE A 172 -13.62 5.40 -1.73
C ILE A 172 -13.01 6.79 -1.89
N PRO A 173 -13.62 7.83 -1.29
CA PRO A 173 -13.04 9.18 -1.27
C PRO A 173 -11.71 9.22 -0.53
N GLU A 174 -10.80 10.08 -1.00
CA GLU A 174 -9.46 10.22 -0.43
C GLU A 174 -9.09 11.66 -0.07
N SER A 175 -8.20 11.80 0.91
CA SER A 175 -7.57 13.06 1.27
C SER A 175 -6.54 13.48 0.21
N LYS A 176 -6.67 14.69 -0.32
CA LYS A 176 -5.62 15.29 -1.16
C LYS A 176 -4.37 15.63 -0.36
N LEU A 177 -4.52 15.90 0.94
CA LEU A 177 -3.40 16.21 1.82
C LEU A 177 -2.48 15.00 1.99
N ILE A 178 -3.03 13.80 2.19
CA ILE A 178 -2.23 12.56 2.25
C ILE A 178 -1.41 12.36 0.97
N VAL A 179 -2.05 12.53 -0.20
CA VAL A 179 -1.37 12.40 -1.49
C VAL A 179 -0.26 13.44 -1.65
N ARG A 180 -0.51 14.70 -1.27
CA ARG A 180 0.51 15.77 -1.29
C ARG A 180 1.64 15.52 -0.32
N ASP A 181 1.37 14.93 0.84
CA ASP A 181 2.39 14.65 1.85
C ASP A 181 3.42 13.61 1.37
N THR A 182 3.07 12.74 0.40
CA THR A 182 4.00 11.75 -0.14
C THR A 182 5.23 12.35 -0.84
N ILE A 183 5.15 13.63 -1.25
CA ILE A 183 6.27 14.34 -1.86
C ILE A 183 6.99 15.28 -0.86
N THR A 184 6.66 15.22 0.42
CA THR A 184 7.25 16.03 1.48
C THR A 184 8.14 15.21 2.40
N SER A 185 8.75 15.86 3.40
CA SER A 185 9.56 15.19 4.44
C SER A 185 8.78 14.18 5.29
N ALA A 186 7.44 14.20 5.26
CA ALA A 186 6.62 13.17 5.90
C ALA A 186 6.83 11.77 5.29
N ALA A 187 7.29 11.70 4.03
CA ALA A 187 7.60 10.46 3.31
C ALA A 187 9.11 10.11 3.31
N LYS A 188 9.91 10.76 4.17
CA LYS A 188 11.35 10.52 4.21
C LYS A 188 11.68 9.14 4.81
N VAL A 189 12.60 8.43 4.17
CA VAL A 189 13.24 7.21 4.66
C VAL A 189 14.75 7.39 4.55
N ASP A 190 15.49 6.93 5.56
CA ASP A 190 16.95 6.83 5.49
C ASP A 190 17.33 5.44 4.97
N PHE A 191 17.85 5.39 3.76
CA PHE A 191 18.17 4.15 3.05
C PHE A 191 19.51 3.53 3.45
N HIS A 192 20.28 4.20 4.32
CA HIS A 192 21.64 3.81 4.70
C HIS A 192 21.72 3.13 6.06
N VAL A 193 20.61 3.09 6.80
CA VAL A 193 20.56 2.45 8.12
C VAL A 193 20.23 0.97 7.99
N PRO A 194 20.78 0.09 8.86
CA PRO A 194 20.38 -1.30 8.94
C PRO A 194 18.89 -1.44 9.21
N HIS A 195 18.25 -2.42 8.58
CA HIS A 195 16.82 -2.66 8.73
C HIS A 195 16.47 -4.16 8.68
N GLN A 196 15.29 -4.49 9.16
CA GLN A 196 14.71 -5.82 9.04
C GLN A 196 14.44 -6.15 7.56
N PRO A 197 14.23 -7.44 7.19
CA PRO A 197 14.01 -7.83 5.80
C PRO A 197 12.92 -7.01 5.10
N LEU A 198 13.21 -6.58 3.87
CA LEU A 198 12.34 -5.81 2.99
C LEU A 198 12.19 -6.48 1.64
N LEU A 199 10.95 -6.71 1.20
CA LEU A 199 10.63 -7.11 -0.17
C LEU A 199 9.85 -5.99 -0.85
N LEU A 200 10.36 -5.50 -1.98
CA LEU A 200 9.62 -4.60 -2.86
C LEU A 200 9.05 -5.39 -4.04
N ILE A 201 7.77 -5.20 -4.33
CA ILE A 201 7.08 -5.84 -5.46
C ILE A 201 6.56 -4.77 -6.40
N ALA A 202 6.75 -4.97 -7.69
CA ALA A 202 6.25 -4.11 -8.76
C ALA A 202 5.46 -4.89 -9.80
N GLY A 203 4.51 -4.24 -10.46
CA GLY A 203 3.81 -4.75 -11.63
C GLY A 203 4.27 -4.07 -12.91
N SER A 204 4.46 -4.86 -13.98
CA SER A 204 5.01 -4.31 -15.24
C SER A 204 4.06 -3.35 -15.97
N THR A 205 2.75 -3.41 -15.68
CA THR A 205 1.74 -2.57 -16.32
C THR A 205 1.13 -1.53 -15.38
N ASP A 206 1.72 -1.31 -14.21
CA ASP A 206 1.22 -0.30 -13.26
C ASP A 206 1.41 1.12 -13.80
N HIS A 207 0.29 1.81 -14.06
CA HIS A 207 0.29 3.19 -14.51
C HIS A 207 0.46 4.20 -13.37
N THR A 208 0.04 3.84 -12.15
CA THR A 208 0.10 4.70 -10.96
C THR A 208 1.50 4.73 -10.37
N ILE A 209 2.12 3.57 -10.15
CA ILE A 209 3.49 3.45 -9.63
C ILE A 209 4.30 2.56 -10.58
N PRO A 210 4.86 3.10 -11.66
CA PRO A 210 5.58 2.30 -12.65
C PRO A 210 6.69 1.43 -12.05
N GLU A 211 6.90 0.25 -12.61
CA GLU A 211 7.96 -0.69 -12.22
C GLU A 211 9.32 0.01 -12.01
N SER A 212 9.73 0.86 -12.95
CA SER A 212 11.00 1.58 -12.86
C SER A 212 11.11 2.50 -11.65
N LEU A 213 9.98 3.01 -11.13
CA LEU A 213 9.96 3.84 -9.94
C LEU A 213 10.17 2.98 -8.67
N ASN A 214 9.52 1.81 -8.60
CA ASN A 214 9.77 0.83 -7.54
C ASN A 214 11.20 0.27 -7.60
N TYR A 215 11.74 0.03 -8.81
CA TYR A 215 13.13 -0.38 -8.96
C TYR A 215 14.11 0.71 -8.49
N SER A 216 13.81 1.99 -8.78
CA SER A 216 14.59 3.11 -8.27
C SER A 216 14.54 3.21 -6.75
N ASN A 217 13.39 2.89 -6.13
CA ASN A 217 13.25 2.78 -4.68
C ASN A 217 14.14 1.66 -4.12
N TYR A 218 14.05 0.46 -4.68
CA TYR A 218 14.89 -0.68 -4.31
C TYR A 218 16.38 -0.34 -4.33
N LYS A 219 16.84 0.30 -5.40
CA LYS A 219 18.26 0.68 -5.59
C LYS A 219 18.78 1.70 -4.56
N LYS A 220 17.92 2.38 -3.82
CA LYS A 220 18.33 3.30 -2.75
C LYS A 220 18.77 2.59 -1.48
N TYR A 221 18.25 1.41 -1.20
CA TYR A 221 18.66 0.60 -0.06
C TYR A 221 20.06 0.03 -0.31
N THR A 222 21.05 0.49 0.44
CA THR A 222 22.45 0.18 0.20
C THR A 222 23.17 -0.51 1.36
N ASP A 223 22.48 -0.71 2.48
CA ASP A 223 23.06 -1.47 3.60
C ASP A 223 23.20 -2.95 3.22
N LYS A 224 24.43 -3.44 3.24
CA LYS A 224 24.80 -4.79 2.81
C LYS A 224 24.48 -5.87 3.84
N ASN A 225 24.19 -5.50 5.06
CA ASN A 225 23.85 -6.41 6.16
C ASN A 225 22.36 -6.66 6.24
N SER A 226 21.54 -5.86 5.55
CA SER A 226 20.09 -5.98 5.52
C SER A 226 19.64 -6.73 4.26
N ILE A 227 18.64 -7.58 4.41
CA ILE A 227 18.00 -8.26 3.27
C ILE A 227 17.05 -7.27 2.60
N THR A 228 17.31 -6.95 1.34
CA THR A 228 16.41 -6.16 0.48
C THR A 228 16.25 -6.87 -0.85
N ASP A 229 15.05 -7.33 -1.14
CA ASP A 229 14.72 -8.03 -2.37
C ASP A 229 13.74 -7.25 -3.24
N PHE A 230 13.79 -7.51 -4.54
CA PHE A 230 12.90 -6.90 -5.53
C PHE A 230 12.34 -7.95 -6.49
N LYS A 231 11.03 -7.91 -6.70
CA LYS A 231 10.35 -8.81 -7.64
C LYS A 231 9.39 -8.03 -8.53
N VAL A 232 9.44 -8.31 -9.82
CA VAL A 232 8.46 -7.82 -10.81
C VAL A 232 7.53 -8.95 -11.19
N PHE A 233 6.23 -8.65 -11.22
CA PHE A 233 5.21 -9.54 -11.76
C PHE A 233 4.72 -8.98 -13.10
N PRO A 234 4.74 -9.78 -14.18
CA PRO A 234 4.26 -9.35 -15.47
C PRO A 234 2.74 -9.10 -15.44
N GLU A 235 2.27 -8.18 -16.28
CA GLU A 235 0.85 -7.89 -16.52
C GLU A 235 0.05 -7.51 -15.26
N ARG A 236 0.72 -7.08 -14.18
CA ARG A 236 0.08 -6.59 -12.96
C ARG A 236 -0.06 -5.07 -13.02
N ASN A 237 -1.32 -4.60 -12.91
CA ASN A 237 -1.67 -3.18 -12.80
C ASN A 237 -1.75 -2.74 -11.33
N HIS A 238 -2.17 -1.48 -11.06
CA HIS A 238 -2.20 -0.98 -9.67
C HIS A 238 -3.28 -1.64 -8.79
N PHE A 239 -4.30 -2.26 -9.37
CA PHE A 239 -5.33 -3.03 -8.66
C PHE A 239 -4.88 -4.46 -8.31
N VAL A 240 -3.61 -4.69 -8.25
CA VAL A 240 -2.95 -5.99 -8.10
C VAL A 240 -3.50 -6.88 -6.98
N LEU A 241 -4.02 -6.32 -5.90
CA LEU A 241 -4.52 -7.07 -4.73
C LEU A 241 -5.78 -7.90 -5.05
N ASN A 242 -6.60 -7.44 -5.99
CA ASN A 242 -7.82 -8.13 -6.40
C ASN A 242 -7.86 -8.38 -7.92
N GLN A 243 -6.76 -8.13 -8.63
CA GLN A 243 -6.61 -8.53 -10.02
C GLN A 243 -6.56 -10.06 -10.10
N PRO A 244 -7.26 -10.71 -11.06
CA PRO A 244 -7.19 -12.16 -11.23
C PRO A 244 -5.77 -12.71 -11.22
N GLY A 245 -5.53 -13.77 -10.46
CA GLY A 245 -4.19 -14.36 -10.27
C GLY A 245 -3.35 -13.66 -9.20
N TRP A 246 -3.93 -12.80 -8.35
CA TRP A 246 -3.25 -12.22 -7.19
C TRP A 246 -2.62 -13.26 -6.26
N GLN A 247 -3.16 -14.48 -6.25
CA GLN A 247 -2.66 -15.60 -5.44
C GLN A 247 -1.19 -15.93 -5.74
N GLU A 248 -0.73 -15.75 -6.98
CA GLU A 248 0.68 -15.93 -7.35
C GLU A 248 1.60 -15.03 -6.50
N ILE A 249 1.20 -13.81 -6.27
CA ILE A 249 1.95 -12.85 -5.46
C ILE A 249 1.90 -13.25 -3.98
N ALA A 250 0.73 -13.66 -3.49
CA ALA A 250 0.56 -14.10 -2.10
C ALA A 250 1.41 -15.34 -1.79
N VAL A 251 1.47 -16.33 -2.70
CA VAL A 251 2.34 -17.51 -2.60
C VAL A 251 3.81 -17.09 -2.61
N TYR A 252 4.23 -16.22 -3.53
CA TYR A 252 5.60 -15.73 -3.57
C TYR A 252 6.02 -15.04 -2.26
N ILE A 253 5.14 -14.21 -1.70
CA ILE A 253 5.39 -13.54 -0.42
C ILE A 253 5.52 -14.56 0.71
N GLN A 254 4.63 -15.56 0.78
CA GLN A 254 4.71 -16.62 1.78
C GLN A 254 6.04 -17.38 1.68
N ASP A 255 6.45 -17.76 0.47
CA ASP A 255 7.71 -18.47 0.24
C ASP A 255 8.92 -17.62 0.60
N TRP A 256 8.84 -16.30 0.39
CA TRP A 256 9.87 -15.36 0.80
C TRP A 256 9.96 -15.26 2.32
N ILE A 257 8.81 -15.11 3.01
CA ILE A 257 8.76 -15.07 4.48
C ILE A 257 9.37 -16.33 5.09
N ASN A 258 9.04 -17.52 4.54
CA ASN A 258 9.54 -18.82 5.03
C ASN A 258 11.05 -19.00 4.87
N LYS A 259 11.71 -18.21 4.03
CA LYS A 259 13.17 -18.23 3.81
C LYS A 259 13.93 -17.23 4.67
N LEU A 260 13.23 -16.35 5.37
CA LEU A 260 13.88 -15.39 6.26
C LEU A 260 14.58 -16.13 7.42
N PRO A 261 15.76 -15.66 7.84
CA PRO A 261 16.39 -16.21 9.04
C PRO A 261 15.48 -15.95 10.25
N VAL A 262 15.16 -17.04 10.94
CA VAL A 262 14.35 -17.00 12.18
C VAL A 262 15.22 -16.50 13.34
#